data_404a2faf21f44703c59019c0a8c7c187
#
_entry.id   404a2faf21f44703c59019c0a8c7c187
#
_cell.length_a   1.000
_cell.length_b   1.000
_cell.length_c   1.000
_cell.angle_alpha   90.00
_cell.angle_beta   90.00
_cell.angle_gamma   90.00
#
_symmetry.space_group_name_H-M   'P 1'
#
loop_
_entity.id
_entity.type
_entity.pdbx_description
1 polymer ?
#
loop_
_entity_poly.entity_id
_entity_poly.type
_entity_poly.pdbx_seq_one_letter_code
_entity_poly.pdbx_strand_id
1 'polypeptide(L)'
;MVQFQFLTNSASRAVEPPIIQHYTAASRIPERVAWRDAAYTVLDVETTGLNTKRDAILSIGLVEIEQGRILLERSWYALVQPPPHITVPADSIRIHRLFRGDVAA
;
A
#
# COMPACT_ATOMS: atom_id res chain seq x y z
N MET A 1 -0.08 6.42 13.53
CA MET A 1 -0.17 7.33 12.36
C MET A 1 1.17 7.28 11.65
N VAL A 2 1.24 6.62 10.52
CA VAL A 2 2.48 6.55 9.71
C VAL A 2 2.48 7.77 8.80
N GLN A 3 3.33 8.75 9.08
CA GLN A 3 3.55 9.89 8.19
C GLN A 3 4.58 9.51 7.12
N PHE A 4 4.13 9.37 5.88
CA PHE A 4 5.06 9.29 4.74
C PHE A 4 5.58 10.70 4.43
N GLN A 5 6.80 11.02 4.86
CA GLN A 5 7.52 12.16 4.35
C GLN A 5 8.22 11.76 3.04
N PHE A 6 7.70 12.24 1.93
CA PHE A 6 8.46 12.20 0.67
C PHE A 6 9.56 13.26 0.73
N LEU A 7 10.81 12.82 0.82
CA LEU A 7 11.97 13.69 0.64
C LEU A 7 12.03 14.11 -0.83
N THR A 8 11.60 15.33 -1.11
CA THR A 8 11.83 15.97 -2.41
C THR A 8 13.30 16.34 -2.52
N ASN A 9 14.08 15.50 -3.20
CA ASN A 9 15.44 15.87 -3.58
C ASN A 9 15.36 16.72 -4.86
N SER A 10 15.80 17.97 -4.76
CA SER A 10 15.83 18.97 -5.82
C SER A 10 16.95 18.66 -6.82
N ALA A 11 16.71 17.76 -7.78
CA ALA A 11 17.50 17.68 -9.00
C ALA A 11 16.76 16.89 -10.08
N SER A 12 16.46 17.53 -11.16
CA SER A 12 15.70 17.13 -12.34
C SER A 12 14.18 17.15 -12.17
N ARG A 13 13.55 17.98 -12.98
CA ARG A 13 12.11 18.13 -13.15
C ARG A 13 11.56 16.91 -13.91
N ALA A 14 11.61 15.75 -13.25
CA ALA A 14 10.90 14.57 -13.73
C ALA A 14 9.41 14.90 -13.71
N VAL A 15 8.73 14.69 -14.83
CA VAL A 15 7.27 14.83 -14.89
C VAL A 15 6.68 13.87 -13.86
N GLU A 16 6.01 14.40 -12.86
CA GLU A 16 5.36 13.57 -11.84
C GLU A 16 4.34 12.65 -12.50
N PRO A 17 4.31 11.36 -12.14
CA PRO A 17 3.30 10.44 -12.63
C PRO A 17 1.89 11.01 -12.40
N PRO A 18 0.93 10.80 -13.31
CA PRO A 18 -0.43 11.32 -13.19
C PRO A 18 -1.10 10.97 -11.86
N ILE A 19 -0.79 9.79 -11.30
CA ILE A 19 -1.32 9.35 -10.00
C ILE A 19 -0.87 10.27 -8.86
N ILE A 20 0.38 10.75 -8.86
CA ILE A 20 0.87 11.67 -7.85
C ILE A 20 0.18 13.03 -7.97
N GLN A 21 -0.03 13.52 -9.21
CA GLN A 21 -0.77 14.76 -9.45
C GLN A 21 -2.22 14.67 -8.94
N HIS A 22 -2.90 13.55 -9.21
CA HIS A 22 -4.26 13.32 -8.70
C HIS A 22 -4.29 13.26 -7.17
N TYR A 23 -3.33 12.58 -6.54
CA TYR A 23 -3.24 12.49 -5.10
C TYR A 23 -3.02 13.87 -4.45
N THR A 24 -2.11 14.68 -4.99
CA THR A 24 -1.82 16.02 -4.46
C THR A 24 -2.96 17.03 -4.69
N ALA A 25 -3.75 16.83 -5.76
CA ALA A 25 -4.92 17.65 -6.07
C ALA A 25 -6.18 17.21 -5.29
N ALA A 26 -6.18 16.01 -4.68
CA ALA A 26 -7.34 15.52 -3.93
C ALA A 26 -7.64 16.40 -2.72
N SER A 27 -8.91 16.65 -2.47
CA SER A 27 -9.37 17.40 -1.30
C SER A 27 -9.00 16.66 -0.01
N ARG A 28 -8.39 17.37 0.92
CA ARG A 28 -8.11 16.81 2.26
C ARG A 28 -9.41 16.71 3.05
N ILE A 29 -9.55 15.64 3.83
CA ILE A 29 -10.64 15.53 4.80
C ILE A 29 -10.45 16.62 5.85
N PRO A 30 -11.49 17.44 6.14
CA PRO A 30 -11.40 18.46 7.19
C PRO A 30 -11.07 17.81 8.55
N GLU A 31 -10.23 18.46 9.35
CA GLU A 31 -9.76 17.94 10.64
C GLU A 31 -10.87 17.62 11.66
N ARG A 32 -12.07 18.16 11.45
CA ARG A 32 -13.22 18.03 12.37
C ARG A 32 -14.35 17.17 11.83
N VAL A 33 -14.08 16.31 10.84
CA VAL A 33 -15.07 15.32 10.40
C VAL A 33 -15.19 14.24 11.45
N ALA A 34 -16.41 13.91 11.86
CA ALA A 34 -16.63 12.76 12.73
C ALA A 34 -16.18 11.48 12.02
N TRP A 35 -15.55 10.56 12.73
CA TRP A 35 -14.99 9.34 12.14
C TRP A 35 -16.01 8.51 11.35
N ARG A 36 -17.30 8.58 11.72
CA ARG A 36 -18.40 7.89 11.02
C ARG A 36 -18.79 8.53 9.69
N ASP A 37 -18.46 9.80 9.53
CA ASP A 37 -18.81 10.57 8.32
C ASP A 37 -17.62 10.63 7.36
N ALA A 38 -16.47 10.14 7.77
CA ALA A 38 -15.29 10.05 6.93
C ALA A 38 -15.28 8.74 6.14
N ALA A 39 -14.81 8.81 4.90
CA ALA A 39 -14.47 7.63 4.11
C ALA A 39 -13.01 7.24 4.38
N TYR A 40 -12.76 5.95 4.51
CA TYR A 40 -11.42 5.39 4.75
C TYR A 40 -11.12 4.33 3.70
N THR A 41 -9.87 4.28 3.28
CA THR A 41 -9.30 3.11 2.62
C THR A 41 -8.34 2.45 3.60
N VAL A 42 -8.63 1.23 3.99
CA VAL A 42 -7.73 0.39 4.78
C VAL A 42 -6.82 -0.34 3.82
N LEU A 43 -5.53 -0.19 4.03
CA LEU A 43 -4.48 -0.83 3.23
C LEU A 43 -3.72 -1.81 4.12
N ASP A 44 -3.53 -3.03 3.63
CA ASP A 44 -2.66 -4.03 4.23
C ASP A 44 -1.68 -4.58 3.19
N VAL A 45 -0.46 -4.91 3.60
CA VAL A 45 0.58 -5.43 2.71
C VAL A 45 1.30 -6.61 3.34
N GLU A 46 1.58 -7.64 2.52
CA GLU A 46 2.52 -8.69 2.88
C GLU A 46 3.88 -8.43 2.25
N THR A 47 4.93 -8.71 2.99
CA THR A 47 6.30 -8.39 2.59
C THR A 47 7.27 -9.53 2.87
N THR A 48 8.44 -9.50 2.25
CA THR A 48 9.54 -10.43 2.56
C THR A 48 10.19 -10.15 3.92
N GLY A 49 9.94 -8.97 4.50
CA GLY A 49 10.45 -8.54 5.80
C GLY A 49 10.17 -7.06 6.04
N LEU A 50 10.71 -6.50 7.12
CA LEU A 50 10.39 -5.16 7.59
C LEU A 50 11.44 -4.09 7.24
N ASN A 51 12.50 -4.46 6.52
CA ASN A 51 13.53 -3.51 6.12
C ASN A 51 13.20 -2.89 4.76
N THR A 52 12.69 -1.65 4.77
CA THR A 52 12.24 -0.93 3.57
C THR A 52 13.33 -0.69 2.50
N LYS A 53 14.62 -0.91 2.82
CA LYS A 53 15.73 -0.74 1.87
C LYS A 53 16.06 -2.02 1.09
N ARG A 54 15.63 -3.19 1.58
CA ARG A 54 16.00 -4.49 1.00
C ARG A 54 14.85 -5.48 0.86
N ASP A 55 13.75 -5.25 1.57
CA ASP A 55 12.60 -6.13 1.51
C ASP A 55 11.59 -5.63 0.45
N ALA A 56 10.80 -6.54 -0.08
CA ALA A 56 9.85 -6.27 -1.14
C ALA A 56 8.41 -6.56 -0.69
N ILE A 57 7.46 -5.85 -1.29
CA ILE A 57 6.02 -6.15 -1.16
C ILE A 57 5.72 -7.41 -1.98
N LEU A 58 4.91 -8.30 -1.42
CA LEU A 58 4.42 -9.54 -2.02
C LEU A 58 2.93 -9.48 -2.35
N SER A 59 2.14 -8.77 -1.56
CA SER A 59 0.73 -8.52 -1.85
C SER A 59 0.27 -7.21 -1.27
N ILE A 60 -0.82 -6.68 -1.83
CA ILE A 60 -1.50 -5.49 -1.36
C ILE A 60 -2.99 -5.80 -1.31
N GLY A 61 -3.60 -5.57 -0.15
CA GLY A 61 -5.04 -5.64 0.05
C GLY A 61 -5.61 -4.28 0.40
N LEU A 62 -6.77 -3.94 -0.17
CA LEU A 62 -7.51 -2.73 0.12
C LEU A 62 -8.96 -3.06 0.44
N VAL A 63 -9.55 -2.30 1.36
CA VAL A 63 -10.99 -2.29 1.59
C VAL A 63 -11.44 -0.88 1.95
N GLU A 64 -12.61 -0.48 1.47
CA GLU A 64 -13.19 0.81 1.79
C GLU A 64 -14.13 0.72 2.99
N ILE A 65 -14.16 1.78 3.79
CA ILE A 65 -15.08 1.97 4.90
C ILE A 65 -15.77 3.31 4.71
N GLU A 66 -17.09 3.29 4.65
CA GLU A 66 -17.93 4.49 4.61
C GLU A 66 -19.03 4.39 5.67
N GLN A 67 -19.31 5.49 6.36
CA GLN A 67 -20.34 5.56 7.40
C GLN A 67 -20.21 4.46 8.47
N GLY A 68 -18.97 4.10 8.81
CA GLY A 68 -18.67 3.04 9.77
C GLY A 68 -18.97 1.61 9.28
N ARG A 69 -19.18 1.39 7.99
CA ARG A 69 -19.45 0.08 7.37
C ARG A 69 -18.31 -0.31 6.44
N ILE A 70 -17.87 -1.56 6.54
CA ILE A 70 -16.90 -2.13 5.61
C ILE A 70 -17.63 -2.50 4.31
N LEU A 71 -17.14 -2.00 3.18
CA LEU A 71 -17.70 -2.22 1.86
C LEU A 71 -16.89 -3.32 1.14
N LEU A 72 -17.25 -4.58 1.37
CA LEU A 72 -16.52 -5.73 0.80
C LEU A 72 -16.58 -5.74 -0.74
N GLU A 73 -17.64 -5.22 -1.33
CA GLU A 73 -17.80 -5.08 -2.77
C GLU A 73 -16.81 -4.07 -3.40
N ARG A 74 -16.16 -3.25 -2.58
CA ARG A 74 -15.08 -2.33 -2.98
C ARG A 74 -13.73 -2.78 -2.46
N SER A 75 -13.58 -4.05 -2.18
CA SER A 75 -12.28 -4.62 -1.86
C SER A 75 -11.45 -4.89 -3.11
N TRP A 76 -10.16 -4.76 -2.97
CA TRP A 76 -9.20 -5.05 -4.02
C TRP A 76 -7.99 -5.78 -3.44
N TYR A 77 -7.45 -6.73 -4.20
CA TYR A 77 -6.28 -7.49 -3.81
C TYR A 77 -5.40 -7.77 -5.02
N ALA A 78 -4.09 -7.64 -4.86
CA ALA A 78 -3.13 -8.01 -5.87
C ALA A 78 -1.90 -8.69 -5.27
N LEU A 79 -1.36 -9.66 -6.00
CA LEU A 79 -0.02 -10.19 -5.77
C LEU A 79 1.00 -9.31 -6.50
N VAL A 80 2.16 -9.14 -5.89
CA VAL A 80 3.26 -8.33 -6.43
C VAL A 80 4.46 -9.24 -6.60
N GLN A 81 4.99 -9.32 -7.82
CA GLN A 81 6.20 -10.07 -8.10
C GLN A 81 7.43 -9.35 -7.52
N PRO A 82 8.13 -9.94 -6.55
CA PRO A 82 9.36 -9.34 -6.04
C PRO A 82 10.48 -9.42 -7.07
N PRO A 83 11.47 -8.50 -7.04
CA PRO A 83 12.64 -8.58 -7.88
C PRO A 83 13.33 -9.96 -7.79
N PRO A 84 13.94 -10.48 -8.88
CA PRO A 84 14.49 -11.85 -8.92
C PRO A 84 15.55 -12.15 -7.86
N HIS A 85 16.29 -11.14 -7.42
CA HIS A 85 17.34 -11.26 -6.41
C HIS A 85 16.82 -11.26 -4.96
N ILE A 86 15.53 -10.98 -4.76
CA ILE A 86 14.91 -11.01 -3.43
C ILE A 86 14.29 -12.39 -3.20
N THR A 87 14.68 -13.02 -2.11
CA THR A 87 14.10 -14.29 -1.68
C THR A 87 12.96 -14.06 -0.70
N VAL A 88 11.97 -14.94 -0.71
CA VAL A 88 10.90 -14.95 0.30
C VAL A 88 11.35 -15.82 1.47
N PRO A 89 11.62 -15.25 2.65
CA PRO A 89 12.11 -16.02 3.80
C PRO A 89 11.05 -16.99 4.32
N ALA A 90 11.49 -18.15 4.84
CA ALA A 90 10.60 -19.14 5.40
C ALA A 90 9.74 -18.59 6.56
N ASP A 91 10.29 -17.68 7.36
CA ASP A 91 9.57 -17.09 8.49
C ASP A 91 8.45 -16.15 8.02
N SER A 92 8.65 -15.37 6.94
CA SER A 92 7.57 -14.57 6.36
C SER A 92 6.50 -15.46 5.72
N ILE A 93 6.88 -16.54 5.03
CA ILE A 93 5.92 -17.53 4.48
C ILE A 93 5.02 -18.12 5.58
N ARG A 94 5.56 -18.40 6.76
CA ARG A 94 4.77 -18.92 7.88
C ARG A 94 3.66 -17.96 8.33
N ILE A 95 3.89 -16.67 8.17
CA ILE A 95 2.94 -15.61 8.54
C ILE A 95 1.88 -15.44 7.45
N HIS A 96 2.28 -15.08 6.24
CA HIS A 96 1.38 -14.69 5.15
C HIS A 96 1.02 -15.83 4.18
N ARG A 97 1.73 -16.98 4.24
CA ARG A 97 1.50 -18.20 3.43
C ARG A 97 1.64 -18.01 1.91
N LEU A 98 2.28 -16.95 1.46
CA LEU A 98 2.59 -16.72 0.06
C LEU A 98 3.93 -17.35 -0.29
N PHE A 99 3.95 -18.26 -1.25
CA PHE A 99 5.16 -18.85 -1.78
C PHE A 99 5.65 -18.06 -3.00
N ARG A 100 6.93 -18.23 -3.34
CA ARG A 100 7.49 -17.59 -4.53
C ARG A 100 6.71 -17.92 -5.82
N GLY A 101 6.16 -19.12 -5.92
CA GLY A 101 5.32 -19.54 -7.05
C GLY A 101 4.01 -18.76 -7.17
N ASP A 102 3.44 -18.33 -6.04
CA ASP A 102 2.18 -17.58 -6.04
C ASP A 102 2.36 -16.15 -6.55
N VAL A 103 3.53 -15.57 -6.30
CA VAL A 103 3.88 -14.17 -6.67
C VAL A 103 4.70 -14.08 -7.97
N ALA A 104 4.92 -15.19 -8.67
CA ALA A 104 5.73 -15.24 -9.89
C ALA A 104 4.90 -15.19 -11.19
N ALA A 105 3.59 -15.00 -11.09
CA ALA A 105 2.68 -15.00 -12.23
C ALA A 105 2.67 -13.69 -13.01
#